data_58a2632b3a22de773fa70e8add945a7c
#
_entry.id   58a2632b3a22de773fa70e8add945a7c
#
_cell.length_a   1.000
_cell.length_b   1.000
_cell.length_c   1.000
_cell.angle_alpha   90.00
_cell.angle_beta   90.00
_cell.angle_gamma   90.00
#
_symmetry.space_group_name_H-M   'P 1'
#
loop_
_entity.id
_entity.type
_entity.pdbx_description
1 polymer ?
#
loop_
_entity_poly.entity_id
_entity_poly.type
_entity_poly.pdbx_seq_one_letter_code
_entity_poly.pdbx_strand_id
1 'polypeptide(L)' 'MIIPTFQDILQAQRTIAPYLKPTPIYQYPTLSKALGTEIWVKHENHLPIRAFKVRGGVNFMANFHANNNNTGVITA' A
#
# COMPACT_ATOMS: atom_id res chain seq x y z
N MET A 1 11.36 -19.28 1.48
CA MET A 1 10.57 -18.02 1.49
C MET A 1 11.32 -17.01 2.34
N ILE A 2 11.46 -15.80 1.82
CA ILE A 2 12.05 -14.68 2.55
C ILE A 2 10.94 -13.92 3.23
N ILE A 3 11.02 -13.78 4.54
CA ILE A 3 10.04 -13.02 5.31
C ILE A 3 10.49 -11.56 5.34
N PRO A 4 9.63 -10.60 4.93
CA PRO A 4 9.98 -9.20 4.99
C PRO A 4 10.26 -8.73 6.42
N THR A 5 11.22 -7.83 6.55
CA THR A 5 11.56 -7.19 7.81
C THR A 5 10.86 -5.82 7.90
N PHE A 6 10.88 -5.21 9.08
CA PHE A 6 10.40 -3.85 9.24
C PHE A 6 11.20 -2.86 8.39
N GLN A 7 12.50 -3.10 8.24
CA GLN A 7 13.33 -2.26 7.37
C GLN A 7 12.94 -2.36 5.91
N ASP A 8 12.53 -3.54 5.45
CA ASP A 8 12.01 -3.71 4.09
C ASP A 8 10.76 -2.87 3.88
N ILE A 9 9.88 -2.79 4.88
CA ILE A 9 8.68 -1.96 4.82
C ILE A 9 9.03 -0.47 4.76
N LEU A 10 9.98 -0.03 5.55
CA LEU A 10 10.45 1.36 5.52
C LEU A 10 11.08 1.70 4.16
N GLN A 11 11.83 0.76 3.59
CA GLN A 11 12.40 0.95 2.26
C GLN A 11 11.30 1.05 1.20
N ALA A 12 10.31 0.18 1.25
CA ALA A 12 9.17 0.24 0.35
C ALA A 12 8.42 1.57 0.47
N GLN A 13 8.24 2.07 1.68
CA GLN A 13 7.62 3.37 1.93
C GLN A 13 8.38 4.49 1.21
N ARG A 14 9.70 4.50 1.29
CA ARG A 14 10.53 5.49 0.60
C ARG A 14 10.42 5.37 -0.92
N THR A 15 10.38 4.15 -1.41
CA THR A 15 10.26 3.87 -2.84
C THR A 15 8.95 4.39 -3.42
N ILE A 16 7.84 4.22 -2.71
CA ILE A 16 6.53 4.63 -3.22
C ILE A 16 6.18 6.09 -2.93
N ALA A 17 6.85 6.72 -1.97
CA ALA A 17 6.53 8.09 -1.53
C ALA A 17 6.45 9.11 -2.66
N PRO A 18 7.32 9.10 -3.68
CA PRO A 18 7.21 10.05 -4.80
C PRO A 18 5.95 9.87 -5.65
N TYR A 19 5.33 8.71 -5.60
CA TYR A 19 4.21 8.36 -6.48
C TYR A 19 2.86 8.36 -5.77
N LEU A 20 2.84 8.01 -4.49
CA LEU A 20 1.60 7.83 -3.75
C LEU A 20 1.67 8.54 -2.40
N LYS A 21 0.65 9.31 -2.12
CA LYS A 21 0.55 10.03 -0.85
C LYS A 21 -0.03 9.13 0.23
N PRO A 22 0.28 9.41 1.51
CA PRO A 22 -0.45 8.78 2.61
C PRO A 22 -1.94 9.05 2.50
N THR A 23 -2.73 8.06 2.84
CA THR A 23 -4.18 8.20 2.90
C THR A 23 -4.64 8.46 4.32
N PRO A 24 -5.76 9.18 4.51
CA PRO A 24 -6.25 9.46 5.86
C PRO A 24 -6.74 8.19 6.56
N ILE A 25 -6.62 8.21 7.88
CA ILE A 25 -7.17 7.18 8.74
C ILE A 25 -8.04 7.85 9.80
N TYR A 26 -9.25 7.37 9.96
CA TYR A 26 -10.21 7.93 10.92
C TYR A 26 -10.83 6.85 11.77
N GLN A 27 -11.13 7.21 13.01
CA GLN A 27 -11.99 6.41 13.86
C GLN A 27 -13.46 6.71 13.53
N TYR A 28 -14.27 5.68 13.48
CA TYR A 28 -15.70 5.80 13.19
C TYR A 28 -16.51 5.37 14.41
N PRO A 29 -16.99 6.34 15.23
CA PRO A 29 -17.69 5.99 16.46
C PRO A 29 -18.97 5.18 16.25
N THR A 30 -19.76 5.51 15.23
CA THR A 30 -21.00 4.77 14.93
C THR A 30 -20.73 3.33 14.55
N LEU A 31 -19.72 3.11 13.70
CA LEU A 31 -19.32 1.77 13.30
C LEU A 31 -18.72 0.99 14.47
N SER A 32 -17.90 1.66 15.28
CA SER A 32 -17.31 1.07 16.47
C SER A 32 -18.38 0.61 17.46
N LYS A 33 -19.39 1.44 17.66
CA LYS A 33 -20.53 1.08 18.54
C LYS A 33 -21.30 -0.12 18.01
N ALA A 34 -21.56 -0.14 16.69
CA ALA A 34 -22.30 -1.24 16.07
C ALA A 34 -21.57 -2.58 16.17
N LEU A 35 -20.24 -2.57 16.09
CA LEU A 35 -19.44 -3.77 16.13
C LEU A 35 -18.87 -4.11 17.51
N GLY A 36 -19.09 -3.27 18.49
CA GLY A 36 -18.64 -3.50 19.86
C GLY A 36 -17.14 -3.43 20.06
N THR A 37 -16.40 -2.79 19.15
CA THR A 37 -14.96 -2.59 19.26
C THR A 37 -14.55 -1.32 18.55
N GLU A 38 -13.38 -0.80 18.90
CA GLU A 38 -12.85 0.40 18.27
C GLU A 38 -12.45 0.12 16.83
N ILE A 39 -13.03 0.86 15.89
CA ILE A 39 -12.80 0.68 14.45
C ILE A 39 -12.14 1.92 13.88
N TRP A 40 -11.00 1.69 13.24
CA TRP A 40 -10.27 2.69 12.46
C TRP A 40 -10.28 2.27 10.99
N VAL A 41 -10.54 3.20 10.09
CA VAL A 41 -10.55 2.94 8.65
C VAL A 41 -9.48 3.78 7.97
N LYS A 42 -8.55 3.12 7.29
CA LYS A 42 -7.58 3.77 6.44
C LYS A 42 -8.16 3.83 5.02
N HIS A 43 -8.33 5.06 4.52
CA HIS A 43 -9.06 5.28 3.27
C HIS A 43 -8.20 5.10 2.03
N GLU A 44 -7.85 3.87 1.73
CA GLU A 44 -7.09 3.54 0.52
C GLU A 44 -7.90 3.75 -0.77
N ASN A 45 -9.21 3.90 -0.66
CA ASN A 45 -10.05 4.31 -1.79
C ASN A 45 -9.76 5.74 -2.27
N HIS A 46 -9.00 6.52 -1.50
CA HIS A 46 -8.53 7.84 -1.94
C HIS A 46 -7.31 7.77 -2.85
N LEU A 47 -6.71 6.61 -3.03
CA LEU A 47 -5.63 6.43 -3.99
C LEU A 47 -6.15 6.48 -5.44
N PRO A 48 -5.27 6.74 -6.42
CA PRO A 48 -5.70 6.92 -7.82
C PRO A 48 -6.52 5.77 -8.39
N ILE A 49 -6.18 4.52 -8.04
CA ILE A 49 -6.94 3.35 -8.49
C ILE A 49 -8.02 2.91 -7.48
N ARG A 50 -8.20 3.68 -6.42
CA ARG A 50 -9.20 3.48 -5.36
C ARG A 50 -9.05 2.16 -4.60
N ALA A 51 -7.83 1.63 -4.55
CA ALA A 51 -7.52 0.39 -3.84
C ALA A 51 -6.09 0.41 -3.31
N PHE A 52 -5.84 -0.35 -2.24
CA PHE A 52 -4.52 -0.40 -1.61
C PHE A 52 -3.46 -1.12 -2.48
N LYS A 53 -3.87 -1.93 -3.42
CA LYS A 53 -2.97 -2.79 -4.21
C LYS A 53 -1.95 -2.00 -5.03
N VAL A 54 -2.24 -0.75 -5.36
CA VAL A 54 -1.30 0.09 -6.12
C VAL A 54 0.00 0.32 -5.35
N ARG A 55 -0.01 0.29 -4.02
CA ARG A 55 1.21 0.46 -3.22
C ARG A 55 2.22 -0.64 -3.51
N GLY A 56 1.76 -1.90 -3.45
CA GLY A 56 2.60 -3.04 -3.77
C GLY A 56 3.02 -3.05 -5.24
N GLY A 57 2.11 -2.69 -6.13
CA GLY A 57 2.38 -2.62 -7.57
C GLY A 57 3.48 -1.62 -7.90
N VAL A 58 3.41 -0.40 -7.36
CA VAL A 58 4.44 0.62 -7.57
C VAL A 58 5.78 0.18 -7.00
N ASN A 59 5.79 -0.37 -5.78
CA ASN A 59 7.03 -0.87 -5.19
C ASN A 59 7.65 -1.99 -6.03
N PHE A 60 6.83 -2.92 -6.49
CA PHE A 60 7.29 -4.01 -7.35
C PHE A 60 7.89 -3.47 -8.64
N MET A 61 7.20 -2.58 -9.33
CA MET A 61 7.66 -2.06 -10.61
C MET A 61 8.93 -1.23 -10.48
N ALA A 62 9.06 -0.46 -9.41
CA ALA A 62 10.28 0.30 -9.16
C ALA A 62 11.50 -0.61 -8.99
N ASN A 63 11.35 -1.71 -8.26
CA ASN A 63 12.42 -2.68 -8.08
C ASN A 63 12.65 -3.53 -9.32
N PHE A 64 11.59 -3.85 -10.05
CA PHE A 64 11.68 -4.59 -11.31
C PHE A 64 12.54 -3.85 -12.34
N HIS A 65 12.31 -2.55 -12.49
CA HIS A 65 13.11 -1.74 -13.41
C HIS A 65 14.57 -1.64 -12.99
N ALA A 66 14.85 -1.66 -11.71
CA ALA A 66 16.22 -1.61 -11.21
C ALA A 66 17.00 -2.88 -11.49
N ASN A 67 16.32 -4.03 -11.51
CA ASN A 67 16.96 -5.35 -11.56
C ASN A 67 16.75 -6.08 -12.88
N ASN A 68 15.91 -5.55 -13.77
CA ASN A 68 15.53 -6.26 -14.96
C ASN A 68 15.19 -5.25 -16.04
N ASN A 69 15.37 -5.64 -17.24
CA ASN A 69 15.43 -4.64 -18.25
C ASN A 69 14.55 -4.90 -19.46
N ASN A 70 13.97 -6.06 -19.62
CA ASN A 70 13.38 -6.36 -20.91
C ASN A 70 12.10 -7.16 -20.89
N THR A 71 11.68 -7.65 -19.76
CA THR A 71 10.47 -8.43 -19.67
C THR A 71 9.33 -7.59 -19.14
N GLY A 72 8.18 -7.69 -19.76
CA GLY A 72 6.97 -7.10 -19.22
C GLY A 72 6.42 -7.91 -18.06
N VAL A 73 5.38 -7.39 -17.45
CA VAL A 73 4.62 -8.09 -16.42
C VAL A 73 3.15 -8.11 -16.82
N ILE A 74 2.45 -9.10 -16.32
CA ILE A 74 1.01 -9.20 -16.50
C ILE A 74 0.38 -9.53 -15.15
N THR A 75 -0.79 -8.98 -14.90
CA THR A 75 -1.53 -9.23 -13.67
C THR A 75 -3.02 -9.34 -13.97
N ALA A 76 -3.73 -10.04 -13.12
CA ALA A 76 -5.17 -10.11 -13.19
C ALA A 76 -5.80 -8.90 -12.48
#